data_c11ee37452d01068e60aadc0341fe5b6
#
_entry.id   c11ee37452d01068e60aadc0341fe5b6
#
_cell.length_a   1.000
_cell.length_b   1.000
_cell.length_c   1.000
_cell.angle_alpha   90.00
_cell.angle_beta   90.00
_cell.angle_gamma   90.00
#
_symmetry.space_group_name_H-M   'P 1'
#
loop_
_entity.id
_entity.type
_entity.pdbx_description
1 polymer ?
#
loop_
_entity_poly.entity_id
_entity_poly.type
_entity_poly.pdbx_seq_one_letter_code
_entity_poly.pdbx_strand_id
1 'polypeptide(L)'
;MLKRLLITTSALVLTAATAVGCGSSGSDQTVLGFSQVGAESGWRTANTKSIQDAAAAAGIQLKFADAQQKQENQIKAIRTFIQQRVGVIAFSPVVASGWDTVLKEAKDAKIPVILTDRAVDSADTSLYVTFLGSDFVEEGRRAANWLVEASKNSNDTVNIAELQGTTGSAPATDRKKGFQEVIGADPKFKIIASQTAEFTRAKGKEVMQAFLAAHRDINVLYAHNDDMALGAIQAIEEAGLKPGKDIKIISIDGTRDAFQAMADGKINVVVECNPLLGPKLMEITKDVVAGRPTPKRIVTDEGVYTQDQAAAALPTRTY
;
A
#
# COMPACT_ATOMS: atom_id res chain seq x y z
N MET A 1 -16.69 96.38 44.57
CA MET A 1 -17.43 95.11 44.33
C MET A 1 -16.74 94.31 43.25
N LEU A 2 -15.91 93.40 43.60
CA LEU A 2 -15.07 92.61 42.71
C LEU A 2 -15.77 91.31 42.32
N LYS A 3 -16.02 91.09 41.05
CA LYS A 3 -16.45 89.78 40.53
C LYS A 3 -15.22 88.97 40.16
N ARG A 4 -14.99 87.85 40.85
CA ARG A 4 -13.94 86.87 40.53
C ARG A 4 -14.44 86.01 39.38
N LEU A 5 -13.64 85.96 38.33
CA LEU A 5 -13.83 85.07 37.20
C LEU A 5 -13.09 83.73 37.47
N LEU A 6 -13.80 82.64 37.53
CA LEU A 6 -13.25 81.29 37.62
C LEU A 6 -13.07 80.76 36.22
N ILE A 7 -11.82 80.49 35.86
CA ILE A 7 -11.46 79.77 34.65
C ILE A 7 -11.34 78.28 34.95
N THR A 8 -12.26 77.50 34.40
CA THR A 8 -12.18 76.02 34.44
C THR A 8 -11.41 75.47 33.23
N THR A 9 -10.24 74.95 33.45
CA THR A 9 -9.44 74.20 32.48
C THR A 9 -9.96 72.80 32.34
N SER A 10 -10.59 72.50 31.23
CA SER A 10 -10.97 71.11 30.87
C SER A 10 -9.76 70.38 30.28
N ALA A 11 -9.26 69.40 30.99
CA ALA A 11 -8.23 68.46 30.54
C ALA A 11 -8.90 67.40 29.60
N LEU A 12 -8.52 67.41 28.34
CA LEU A 12 -8.93 66.41 27.36
C LEU A 12 -8.05 65.15 27.55
N VAL A 13 -8.63 64.11 28.14
CA VAL A 13 -7.95 62.79 28.24
C VAL A 13 -8.14 62.04 26.90
N LEU A 14 -7.07 61.97 26.11
CA LEU A 14 -7.00 61.16 24.90
C LEU A 14 -6.80 59.70 25.28
N THR A 15 -7.86 58.89 25.33
CA THR A 15 -7.79 57.43 25.47
C THR A 15 -7.36 56.81 24.15
N ALA A 16 -6.08 56.43 24.05
CA ALA A 16 -5.56 55.58 22.97
C ALA A 16 -6.14 54.19 23.14
N ALA A 17 -7.15 53.83 22.34
CA ALA A 17 -7.63 52.47 22.21
C ALA A 17 -6.58 51.66 21.47
N THR A 18 -5.74 50.88 22.21
CA THR A 18 -4.91 49.84 21.63
C THR A 18 -5.86 48.71 21.16
N ALA A 19 -6.11 48.67 19.87
CA ALA A 19 -6.72 47.49 19.23
C ALA A 19 -5.73 46.33 19.38
N VAL A 20 -5.93 45.51 20.40
CA VAL A 20 -5.33 44.17 20.48
C VAL A 20 -5.98 43.38 19.35
N GLY A 21 -5.34 43.37 18.19
CA GLY A 21 -5.67 42.41 17.16
C GLY A 21 -5.42 41.03 17.68
N CYS A 22 -6.47 40.31 18.11
CA CYS A 22 -6.48 38.87 18.21
C CYS A 22 -6.22 38.32 16.80
N GLY A 23 -4.96 38.21 16.43
CA GLY A 23 -4.52 37.34 15.37
C GLY A 23 -4.83 35.95 15.84
N SER A 24 -5.98 35.40 15.50
CA SER A 24 -6.22 33.97 15.53
C SER A 24 -5.25 33.35 14.54
N SER A 25 -4.03 33.03 14.98
CA SER A 25 -3.20 32.02 14.36
C SER A 25 -3.90 30.67 14.57
N GLY A 26 -5.06 30.50 13.95
CA GLY A 26 -5.56 29.18 13.63
C GLY A 26 -4.55 28.62 12.66
N SER A 27 -3.65 27.77 13.15
CA SER A 27 -2.90 26.89 12.25
C SER A 27 -3.99 26.11 11.51
N ASP A 28 -4.24 26.47 10.24
CA ASP A 28 -5.15 25.70 9.39
C ASP A 28 -4.60 24.27 9.40
N GLN A 29 -5.27 23.41 10.19
CA GLN A 29 -4.85 22.02 10.35
C GLN A 29 -4.91 21.37 8.98
N THR A 30 -3.79 20.80 8.52
CA THR A 30 -3.75 20.09 7.25
C THR A 30 -4.77 18.96 7.25
N VAL A 31 -5.66 18.97 6.27
CA VAL A 31 -6.67 17.92 6.06
C VAL A 31 -6.21 17.02 4.93
N LEU A 32 -6.02 15.73 5.21
CA LEU A 32 -5.72 14.69 4.24
C LEU A 32 -6.97 13.83 3.99
N GLY A 33 -7.48 13.80 2.75
CA GLY A 33 -8.46 12.82 2.31
C GLY A 33 -7.73 11.54 1.87
N PHE A 34 -8.00 10.40 2.52
CA PHE A 34 -7.39 9.12 2.16
C PHE A 34 -8.45 8.09 1.79
N SER A 35 -8.35 7.52 0.57
CA SER A 35 -9.19 6.41 0.15
C SER A 35 -8.39 5.11 0.07
N GLN A 36 -8.75 4.16 0.92
CA GLN A 36 -8.16 2.82 0.98
C GLN A 36 -8.88 1.87 0.02
N VAL A 37 -8.17 0.83 -0.46
CA VAL A 37 -8.73 -0.26 -1.28
C VAL A 37 -9.87 -0.99 -0.55
N GLY A 38 -9.59 -1.43 0.67
CA GLY A 38 -10.47 -2.29 1.48
C GLY A 38 -9.73 -2.79 2.72
N ALA A 39 -10.09 -3.98 3.17
CA ALA A 39 -9.46 -4.71 4.27
C ALA A 39 -9.27 -6.19 3.89
N GLU A 40 -8.85 -6.44 2.64
CA GLU A 40 -8.80 -7.76 2.01
C GLU A 40 -7.72 -8.67 2.58
N SER A 41 -6.70 -8.10 3.22
CA SER A 41 -5.52 -8.84 3.71
C SER A 41 -4.98 -8.28 5.02
N GLY A 42 -4.15 -9.06 5.71
CA GLY A 42 -3.39 -8.61 6.88
C GLY A 42 -2.48 -7.42 6.55
N TRP A 43 -1.82 -7.47 5.39
CA TRP A 43 -1.01 -6.37 4.88
C TRP A 43 -1.84 -5.06 4.75
N ARG A 44 -3.02 -5.14 4.15
CA ARG A 44 -3.89 -3.97 3.94
C ARG A 44 -4.36 -3.36 5.27
N THR A 45 -4.69 -4.21 6.23
CA THR A 45 -5.07 -3.78 7.58
C THR A 45 -3.91 -3.05 8.27
N ALA A 46 -2.69 -3.57 8.17
CA ALA A 46 -1.49 -2.94 8.71
C ALA A 46 -1.18 -1.59 8.02
N ASN A 47 -1.34 -1.52 6.68
CA ASN A 47 -1.17 -0.28 5.93
C ASN A 47 -2.18 0.79 6.38
N THR A 48 -3.45 0.44 6.53
CA THR A 48 -4.49 1.34 7.06
C THR A 48 -4.13 1.86 8.45
N LYS A 49 -3.74 0.97 9.34
CA LYS A 49 -3.34 1.34 10.70
C LYS A 49 -2.12 2.27 10.71
N SER A 50 -1.11 1.96 9.90
CA SER A 50 0.09 2.80 9.77
C SER A 50 -0.26 4.23 9.34
N ILE A 51 -1.18 4.40 8.39
CA ILE A 51 -1.60 5.71 7.90
C ILE A 51 -2.39 6.47 8.97
N GLN A 52 -3.32 5.80 9.67
CA GLN A 52 -4.13 6.40 10.73
C GLN A 52 -3.28 6.85 11.92
N ASP A 53 -2.38 5.98 12.40
CA ASP A 53 -1.48 6.28 13.52
C ASP A 53 -0.52 7.44 13.16
N ALA A 54 0.05 7.42 11.96
CA ALA A 54 0.96 8.46 11.51
C ALA A 54 0.24 9.81 11.32
N ALA A 55 -0.98 9.82 10.82
CA ALA A 55 -1.77 11.06 10.69
C ALA A 55 -2.05 11.67 12.07
N ALA A 56 -2.45 10.86 13.04
CA ALA A 56 -2.67 11.28 14.43
C ALA A 56 -1.38 11.85 15.06
N ALA A 57 -0.26 11.12 14.92
CA ALA A 57 1.04 11.56 15.43
C ALA A 57 1.55 12.85 14.76
N ALA A 58 1.23 13.06 13.49
CA ALA A 58 1.65 14.23 12.71
C ALA A 58 0.74 15.46 12.94
N GLY A 59 -0.39 15.34 13.66
CA GLY A 59 -1.40 16.37 13.83
C GLY A 59 -2.17 16.68 12.55
N ILE A 60 -2.23 15.73 11.60
CA ILE A 60 -2.96 15.85 10.33
C ILE A 60 -4.37 15.31 10.53
N GLN A 61 -5.38 16.10 10.14
CA GLN A 61 -6.77 15.64 10.14
C GLN A 61 -6.98 14.65 8.99
N LEU A 62 -7.18 13.38 9.32
CA LEU A 62 -7.43 12.35 8.33
C LEU A 62 -8.94 12.18 8.07
N LYS A 63 -9.36 12.34 6.81
CA LYS A 63 -10.67 11.92 6.31
C LYS A 63 -10.50 10.60 5.58
N PHE A 64 -10.87 9.51 6.23
CA PHE A 64 -10.68 8.15 5.74
C PHE A 64 -11.93 7.61 5.05
N ALA A 65 -11.76 6.93 3.92
CA ALA A 65 -12.81 6.21 3.21
C ALA A 65 -12.32 4.83 2.78
N ASP A 66 -13.05 3.79 3.15
CA ASP A 66 -12.84 2.42 2.69
C ASP A 66 -13.67 2.16 1.43
N ALA A 67 -13.02 1.76 0.35
CA ALA A 67 -13.67 1.51 -0.94
C ALA A 67 -14.31 0.12 -1.03
N GLN A 68 -14.08 -0.77 -0.08
CA GLN A 68 -14.61 -2.14 -0.11
C GLN A 68 -14.27 -2.87 -1.42
N GLN A 69 -13.05 -2.67 -1.91
CA GLN A 69 -12.50 -3.22 -3.15
C GLN A 69 -13.27 -2.80 -4.43
N LYS A 70 -14.00 -1.66 -4.38
CA LYS A 70 -14.78 -1.15 -5.51
C LYS A 70 -14.25 0.20 -5.97
N GLN A 71 -13.82 0.27 -7.24
CA GLN A 71 -13.30 1.49 -7.83
C GLN A 71 -14.32 2.64 -7.79
N GLU A 72 -15.59 2.35 -8.03
CA GLU A 72 -16.65 3.35 -7.98
C GLU A 72 -16.78 4.03 -6.60
N ASN A 73 -16.52 3.29 -5.52
CA ASN A 73 -16.50 3.84 -4.16
C ASN A 73 -15.31 4.77 -3.97
N GLN A 74 -14.12 4.43 -4.51
CA GLN A 74 -12.95 5.32 -4.46
C GLN A 74 -13.18 6.62 -5.24
N ILE A 75 -13.73 6.52 -6.45
CA ILE A 75 -14.06 7.69 -7.28
C ILE A 75 -15.04 8.60 -6.52
N LYS A 76 -16.06 8.02 -5.89
CA LYS A 76 -17.03 8.75 -5.05
C LYS A 76 -16.34 9.41 -3.85
N ALA A 77 -15.44 8.70 -3.16
CA ALA A 77 -14.69 9.24 -2.03
C ALA A 77 -13.80 10.42 -2.45
N ILE A 78 -13.07 10.29 -3.56
CA ILE A 78 -12.21 11.36 -4.08
C ILE A 78 -13.06 12.61 -4.43
N ARG A 79 -14.20 12.45 -5.10
CA ARG A 79 -15.12 13.56 -5.36
C ARG A 79 -15.66 14.21 -4.10
N THR A 80 -15.94 13.41 -3.07
CA THR A 80 -16.34 13.93 -1.74
C THR A 80 -15.21 14.76 -1.12
N PHE A 81 -13.96 14.30 -1.20
CA PHE A 81 -12.80 15.06 -0.71
C PHE A 81 -12.60 16.37 -1.48
N ILE A 82 -12.81 16.36 -2.81
CA ILE A 82 -12.79 17.57 -3.63
C ILE A 82 -13.87 18.59 -3.17
N GLN A 83 -15.11 18.12 -2.98
CA GLN A 83 -16.21 18.97 -2.50
C GLN A 83 -15.94 19.55 -1.11
N GLN A 84 -15.28 18.77 -0.24
CA GLN A 84 -14.88 19.19 1.10
C GLN A 84 -13.63 20.07 1.12
N ARG A 85 -13.00 20.31 -0.04
CA ARG A 85 -11.78 21.11 -0.19
C ARG A 85 -10.67 20.68 0.77
N VAL A 86 -10.40 19.37 0.84
CA VAL A 86 -9.26 18.87 1.62
C VAL A 86 -7.94 19.44 1.07
N GLY A 87 -6.93 19.55 1.92
CA GLY A 87 -5.63 20.10 1.51
C GLY A 87 -4.84 19.20 0.56
N VAL A 88 -4.97 17.87 0.74
CA VAL A 88 -4.31 16.83 -0.08
C VAL A 88 -5.24 15.63 -0.18
N ILE A 89 -5.24 14.95 -1.32
CA ILE A 89 -5.85 13.64 -1.49
C ILE A 89 -4.75 12.60 -1.64
N ALA A 90 -4.84 11.48 -0.90
CA ALA A 90 -4.02 10.30 -1.16
C ALA A 90 -4.91 9.07 -1.32
N PHE A 91 -4.50 8.11 -2.14
CA PHE A 91 -5.24 6.87 -2.28
C PHE A 91 -4.37 5.73 -2.82
N SER A 92 -4.79 4.50 -2.54
CA SER A 92 -4.25 3.27 -3.11
C SER A 92 -5.28 2.74 -4.12
N PRO A 93 -5.02 2.76 -5.44
CA PRO A 93 -6.03 2.38 -6.44
C PRO A 93 -6.44 0.91 -6.35
N VAL A 94 -7.73 0.60 -6.45
CA VAL A 94 -8.23 -0.80 -6.54
C VAL A 94 -7.68 -1.46 -7.80
N VAL A 95 -7.79 -0.80 -8.95
CA VAL A 95 -7.24 -1.19 -10.25
C VAL A 95 -6.43 -0.04 -10.85
N ALA A 96 -5.59 -0.33 -11.84
CA ALA A 96 -4.69 0.68 -12.40
C ALA A 96 -5.38 1.68 -13.34
N SER A 97 -6.40 1.27 -14.09
CA SER A 97 -7.03 2.07 -15.15
C SER A 97 -8.29 2.84 -14.68
N GLY A 98 -8.69 3.85 -15.48
CA GLY A 98 -9.98 4.55 -15.30
C GLY A 98 -9.95 5.74 -14.33
N TRP A 99 -8.78 6.30 -14.04
CA TRP A 99 -8.60 7.36 -13.03
C TRP A 99 -8.53 8.78 -13.59
N ASP A 100 -8.19 8.96 -14.87
CA ASP A 100 -7.87 10.26 -15.46
C ASP A 100 -8.94 11.32 -15.21
N THR A 101 -10.22 10.96 -15.33
CA THR A 101 -11.31 11.90 -15.12
C THR A 101 -11.32 12.47 -13.71
N VAL A 102 -11.32 11.61 -12.67
CA VAL A 102 -11.41 12.11 -11.29
C VAL A 102 -10.11 12.76 -10.83
N LEU A 103 -8.96 12.33 -11.36
CA LEU A 103 -7.67 12.98 -11.08
C LEU A 103 -7.61 14.36 -11.73
N LYS A 104 -8.18 14.52 -12.94
CA LYS A 104 -8.34 15.83 -13.57
C LYS A 104 -9.28 16.72 -12.76
N GLU A 105 -10.41 16.22 -12.25
CA GLU A 105 -11.30 16.96 -11.35
C GLU A 105 -10.55 17.48 -10.12
N ALA A 106 -9.68 16.67 -9.50
CA ALA A 106 -8.85 17.09 -8.36
C ALA A 106 -7.84 18.20 -8.76
N LYS A 107 -7.18 18.02 -9.91
CA LYS A 107 -6.23 19.00 -10.46
C LYS A 107 -6.90 20.35 -10.76
N ASP A 108 -8.07 20.33 -11.40
CA ASP A 108 -8.85 21.53 -11.70
C ASP A 108 -9.31 22.25 -10.41
N ALA A 109 -9.59 21.50 -9.35
CA ALA A 109 -9.86 22.01 -8.00
C ALA A 109 -8.60 22.47 -7.25
N LYS A 110 -7.41 22.32 -7.84
CA LYS A 110 -6.09 22.64 -7.26
C LYS A 110 -5.80 21.86 -5.98
N ILE A 111 -6.31 20.64 -5.88
CA ILE A 111 -6.02 19.72 -4.78
C ILE A 111 -4.98 18.71 -5.25
N PRO A 112 -3.76 18.71 -4.66
CA PRO A 112 -2.72 17.75 -5.03
C PRO A 112 -3.09 16.33 -4.64
N VAL A 113 -2.69 15.37 -5.51
CA VAL A 113 -2.94 13.95 -5.30
C VAL A 113 -1.62 13.21 -5.10
N ILE A 114 -1.57 12.34 -4.10
CA ILE A 114 -0.48 11.40 -3.82
C ILE A 114 -0.99 9.98 -4.05
N LEU A 115 -0.28 9.21 -4.88
CA LEU A 115 -0.52 7.77 -5.00
C LEU A 115 0.27 7.02 -3.94
N THR A 116 -0.37 6.06 -3.28
CA THR A 116 0.29 5.20 -2.30
C THR A 116 0.11 3.74 -2.66
N ASP A 117 1.11 2.89 -2.33
CA ASP A 117 1.10 1.46 -2.56
C ASP A 117 0.96 1.11 -4.06
N ARG A 118 -0.18 1.42 -4.69
CA ARG A 118 -0.49 1.06 -6.08
C ARG A 118 -0.41 2.25 -7.02
N ALA A 119 0.04 2.02 -8.25
CA ALA A 119 0.08 3.02 -9.32
C ALA A 119 -1.24 3.07 -10.11
N VAL A 120 -1.45 4.19 -10.81
CA VAL A 120 -2.46 4.32 -11.87
C VAL A 120 -1.80 4.18 -13.23
N ASP A 121 -2.56 3.65 -14.20
CA ASP A 121 -2.20 3.62 -15.61
C ASP A 121 -2.74 4.89 -16.29
N SER A 122 -1.94 5.95 -16.22
CA SER A 122 -2.25 7.25 -16.84
C SER A 122 -1.04 7.75 -17.61
N ALA A 123 -1.28 8.16 -18.85
CA ALA A 123 -0.26 8.80 -19.68
C ALA A 123 0.10 10.21 -19.19
N ASP A 124 -0.85 10.90 -18.52
CA ASP A 124 -0.64 12.23 -17.93
C ASP A 124 -0.15 12.12 -16.48
N THR A 125 1.15 11.99 -16.32
CA THR A 125 1.76 11.96 -14.98
C THR A 125 1.60 13.26 -14.18
N SER A 126 1.15 14.36 -14.80
CA SER A 126 0.88 15.62 -14.09
C SER A 126 -0.39 15.60 -13.24
N LEU A 127 -1.18 14.53 -13.33
CA LEU A 127 -2.41 14.33 -12.55
C LEU A 127 -2.17 13.97 -11.08
N TYR A 128 -0.94 13.60 -10.71
CA TYR A 128 -0.55 13.35 -9.33
C TYR A 128 0.84 13.93 -9.05
N VAL A 129 1.12 14.24 -7.79
CA VAL A 129 2.40 14.82 -7.36
C VAL A 129 3.49 13.76 -7.32
N THR A 130 3.24 12.68 -6.62
CA THR A 130 4.20 11.59 -6.39
C THR A 130 3.49 10.25 -6.22
N PHE A 131 4.26 9.17 -6.41
CA PHE A 131 3.86 7.82 -6.08
C PHE A 131 4.84 7.22 -5.06
N LEU A 132 4.32 6.88 -3.87
CA LEU A 132 5.02 6.19 -2.77
C LEU A 132 4.61 4.73 -2.73
N GLY A 133 5.55 3.79 -2.79
CA GLY A 133 5.26 2.35 -2.68
C GLY A 133 6.40 1.47 -3.19
N SER A 134 6.15 0.17 -3.24
CA SER A 134 7.10 -0.87 -3.64
C SER A 134 7.33 -0.90 -5.17
N ASP A 135 8.44 -1.51 -5.58
CA ASP A 135 8.69 -1.89 -6.98
C ASP A 135 8.19 -3.33 -7.20
N PHE A 136 6.95 -3.47 -7.62
CA PHE A 136 6.32 -4.78 -7.78
C PHE A 136 6.95 -5.64 -8.89
N VAL A 137 7.54 -5.03 -9.91
CA VAL A 137 8.29 -5.78 -10.92
C VAL A 137 9.54 -6.38 -10.30
N GLU A 138 10.25 -5.59 -9.48
CA GLU A 138 11.44 -6.07 -8.76
C GLU A 138 11.10 -7.14 -7.71
N GLU A 139 9.95 -7.01 -7.00
CA GLU A 139 9.49 -8.07 -6.09
C GLU A 139 9.28 -9.40 -6.84
N GLY A 140 8.62 -9.35 -8.01
CA GLY A 140 8.45 -10.53 -8.87
C GLY A 140 9.79 -11.14 -9.33
N ARG A 141 10.75 -10.29 -9.72
CA ARG A 141 12.11 -10.75 -10.09
C ARG A 141 12.83 -11.41 -8.91
N ARG A 142 12.77 -10.83 -7.71
CA ARG A 142 13.38 -11.39 -6.50
C ARG A 142 12.78 -12.75 -6.15
N ALA A 143 11.47 -12.90 -6.25
CA ALA A 143 10.77 -14.18 -6.08
C ALA A 143 11.26 -15.24 -7.08
N ALA A 144 11.37 -14.89 -8.35
CA ALA A 144 11.84 -15.77 -9.40
C ALA A 144 13.33 -16.11 -9.28
N ASN A 145 14.19 -15.15 -8.96
CA ASN A 145 15.62 -15.34 -8.75
C ASN A 145 15.89 -16.34 -7.62
N TRP A 146 15.12 -16.26 -6.52
CA TRP A 146 15.19 -17.26 -5.47
C TRP A 146 14.83 -18.66 -5.99
N LEU A 147 13.77 -18.79 -6.80
CA LEU A 147 13.36 -20.07 -7.37
C LEU A 147 14.44 -20.65 -8.29
N VAL A 148 15.03 -19.85 -9.15
CA VAL A 148 16.13 -20.25 -10.06
C VAL A 148 17.30 -20.78 -9.24
N GLU A 149 17.72 -20.05 -8.21
CA GLU A 149 18.82 -20.46 -7.32
C GLU A 149 18.49 -21.74 -6.54
N ALA A 150 17.28 -21.85 -6.00
CA ALA A 150 16.82 -23.03 -5.25
C ALA A 150 16.65 -24.28 -6.14
N SER A 151 16.65 -24.12 -7.46
CA SER A 151 16.48 -25.20 -8.44
C SER A 151 17.73 -25.49 -9.27
N LYS A 152 18.85 -24.79 -9.03
CA LYS A 152 20.06 -24.85 -9.89
C LYS A 152 20.70 -26.24 -9.99
N ASN A 153 20.57 -27.05 -8.93
CA ASN A 153 21.18 -28.37 -8.84
C ASN A 153 20.23 -29.49 -9.26
N SER A 154 19.04 -29.20 -9.76
CA SER A 154 18.09 -30.17 -10.28
C SER A 154 17.80 -29.90 -11.76
N ASN A 155 17.70 -30.98 -12.54
CA ASN A 155 17.23 -30.94 -13.94
C ASN A 155 15.73 -31.24 -14.04
N ASP A 156 15.05 -31.44 -12.92
CA ASP A 156 13.62 -31.72 -12.91
C ASP A 156 12.79 -30.53 -13.40
N THR A 157 11.67 -30.83 -14.02
CA THR A 157 10.72 -29.80 -14.39
C THR A 157 10.13 -29.13 -13.13
N VAL A 158 10.10 -27.81 -13.13
CA VAL A 158 9.52 -26.99 -12.09
C VAL A 158 8.11 -26.55 -12.53
N ASN A 159 7.10 -27.25 -12.01
CA ASN A 159 5.69 -27.03 -12.33
C ASN A 159 5.09 -26.06 -11.30
N ILE A 160 4.81 -24.84 -11.77
CA ILE A 160 4.44 -23.72 -10.93
C ILE A 160 2.92 -23.50 -10.99
N ALA A 161 2.27 -23.44 -9.83
CA ALA A 161 0.96 -22.84 -9.64
C ALA A 161 1.14 -21.37 -9.25
N GLU A 162 0.42 -20.47 -9.90
CA GLU A 162 0.46 -19.02 -9.62
C GLU A 162 -0.89 -18.54 -9.09
N LEU A 163 -0.92 -18.03 -7.86
CA LEU A 163 -2.06 -17.33 -7.28
C LEU A 163 -1.86 -15.82 -7.48
N GLN A 164 -2.61 -15.25 -8.40
CA GLN A 164 -2.52 -13.83 -8.71
C GLN A 164 -3.40 -12.98 -7.77
N GLY A 165 -3.01 -11.73 -7.58
CA GLY A 165 -3.84 -10.75 -6.90
C GLY A 165 -5.05 -10.30 -7.71
N THR A 166 -5.70 -9.23 -7.25
CA THR A 166 -6.85 -8.62 -7.91
C THR A 166 -6.56 -8.27 -9.37
N THR A 167 -7.35 -8.80 -10.28
CA THR A 167 -7.18 -8.57 -11.72
C THR A 167 -7.19 -7.07 -12.05
N GLY A 168 -6.22 -6.62 -12.83
CA GLY A 168 -6.07 -5.22 -13.24
C GLY A 168 -5.43 -4.30 -12.19
N SER A 169 -5.06 -4.82 -11.01
CA SER A 169 -4.25 -4.06 -10.06
C SER A 169 -2.77 -4.06 -10.45
N ALA A 170 -2.06 -2.96 -10.18
CA ALA A 170 -0.64 -2.84 -10.46
C ALA A 170 0.19 -3.99 -9.84
N PRO A 171 0.06 -4.34 -8.54
CA PRO A 171 0.84 -5.43 -7.96
C PRO A 171 0.59 -6.79 -8.61
N ALA A 172 -0.65 -7.10 -9.04
CA ALA A 172 -0.92 -8.37 -9.73
C ALA A 172 -0.23 -8.44 -11.10
N THR A 173 -0.30 -7.35 -11.87
CA THR A 173 0.30 -7.28 -13.21
C THR A 173 1.82 -7.28 -13.15
N ASP A 174 2.39 -6.46 -12.27
CA ASP A 174 3.83 -6.21 -12.21
C ASP A 174 4.61 -7.35 -11.54
N ARG A 175 4.08 -7.95 -10.46
CA ARG A 175 4.66 -9.15 -9.83
C ARG A 175 4.70 -10.31 -10.82
N LYS A 176 3.61 -10.52 -11.56
CA LYS A 176 3.57 -11.53 -12.64
C LYS A 176 4.63 -11.24 -13.70
N LYS A 177 4.69 -10.00 -14.19
CA LYS A 177 5.67 -9.58 -15.21
C LYS A 177 7.09 -9.85 -14.74
N GLY A 178 7.48 -9.35 -13.56
CA GLY A 178 8.82 -9.53 -13.02
C GLY A 178 9.21 -10.99 -12.82
N PHE A 179 8.28 -11.81 -12.35
CA PHE A 179 8.51 -13.26 -12.19
C PHE A 179 8.73 -13.94 -13.54
N GLN A 180 7.87 -13.68 -14.52
CA GLN A 180 7.98 -14.27 -15.87
C GLN A 180 9.21 -13.81 -16.66
N GLU A 181 9.69 -12.58 -16.47
CA GLU A 181 10.92 -12.07 -17.09
C GLU A 181 12.13 -12.94 -16.71
N VAL A 182 12.19 -13.45 -15.50
CA VAL A 182 13.31 -14.26 -15.01
C VAL A 182 13.15 -15.72 -15.41
N ILE A 183 12.00 -16.35 -15.12
CA ILE A 183 11.82 -17.79 -15.36
C ILE A 183 11.67 -18.12 -16.84
N GLY A 184 11.23 -17.17 -17.66
CA GLY A 184 10.99 -17.39 -19.10
C GLY A 184 12.24 -17.73 -19.91
N ALA A 185 13.44 -17.51 -19.37
CA ALA A 185 14.71 -17.85 -20.00
C ALA A 185 15.06 -19.36 -19.98
N ASP A 186 14.44 -20.14 -19.07
CA ASP A 186 14.75 -21.57 -18.91
C ASP A 186 13.45 -22.39 -19.00
N PRO A 187 13.32 -23.27 -20.03
CA PRO A 187 12.12 -24.06 -20.29
C PRO A 187 11.80 -25.11 -19.22
N LYS A 188 12.66 -25.33 -18.23
CA LYS A 188 12.36 -26.21 -17.09
C LYS A 188 11.30 -25.61 -16.17
N PHE A 189 11.15 -24.25 -16.12
CA PHE A 189 10.13 -23.57 -15.35
C PHE A 189 8.84 -23.43 -16.14
N LYS A 190 7.75 -24.01 -15.64
CA LYS A 190 6.45 -24.00 -16.32
C LYS A 190 5.36 -23.51 -15.39
N ILE A 191 4.72 -22.41 -15.70
CA ILE A 191 3.47 -22.03 -15.03
C ILE A 191 2.36 -22.88 -15.64
N ILE A 192 1.94 -23.91 -14.94
CA ILE A 192 0.93 -24.88 -15.41
C ILE A 192 -0.49 -24.55 -14.96
N ALA A 193 -0.62 -23.70 -13.92
CA ALA A 193 -1.88 -23.20 -13.42
C ALA A 193 -1.70 -21.76 -12.95
N SER A 194 -2.62 -20.86 -13.33
CA SER A 194 -2.55 -19.45 -12.97
C SER A 194 -3.94 -18.86 -12.91
N GLN A 195 -4.34 -18.31 -11.75
CA GLN A 195 -5.66 -17.72 -11.54
C GLN A 195 -5.60 -16.64 -10.46
N THR A 196 -6.52 -15.65 -10.55
CA THR A 196 -6.70 -14.67 -9.48
C THR A 196 -7.30 -15.31 -8.24
N ALA A 197 -6.75 -14.95 -7.08
CA ALA A 197 -7.30 -15.25 -5.75
C ALA A 197 -7.46 -13.94 -4.93
N GLU A 198 -7.48 -12.78 -5.63
CA GLU A 198 -7.96 -11.49 -5.14
C GLU A 198 -7.26 -10.98 -3.88
N PHE A 199 -6.04 -11.44 -3.61
CA PHE A 199 -5.26 -11.15 -2.40
C PHE A 199 -5.90 -11.65 -1.10
N THR A 200 -6.89 -12.53 -1.15
CA THR A 200 -7.58 -13.01 0.05
C THR A 200 -7.20 -14.43 0.44
N ARG A 201 -7.17 -14.71 1.75
CA ARG A 201 -6.87 -16.06 2.30
C ARG A 201 -7.89 -17.10 1.83
N ALA A 202 -9.18 -16.75 1.85
CA ALA A 202 -10.25 -17.65 1.45
C ALA A 202 -10.16 -18.05 -0.03
N LYS A 203 -9.92 -17.08 -0.92
CA LYS A 203 -9.74 -17.36 -2.35
C LYS A 203 -8.44 -18.09 -2.63
N GLY A 204 -7.35 -17.79 -1.91
CA GLY A 204 -6.11 -18.55 -1.99
C GLY A 204 -6.33 -20.03 -1.73
N LYS A 205 -7.10 -20.38 -0.69
CA LYS A 205 -7.48 -21.77 -0.40
C LYS A 205 -8.33 -22.37 -1.51
N GLU A 206 -9.41 -21.71 -1.91
CA GLU A 206 -10.35 -22.19 -2.94
C GLU A 206 -9.64 -22.49 -4.27
N VAL A 207 -8.84 -21.55 -4.75
CA VAL A 207 -8.13 -21.69 -6.03
C VAL A 207 -7.06 -22.78 -5.95
N MET A 208 -6.31 -22.87 -4.82
CA MET A 208 -5.32 -23.93 -4.66
C MET A 208 -5.95 -25.32 -4.60
N GLN A 209 -7.12 -25.48 -3.96
CA GLN A 209 -7.86 -26.75 -3.99
C GLN A 209 -8.21 -27.16 -5.43
N ALA A 210 -8.68 -26.23 -6.26
CA ALA A 210 -8.98 -26.48 -7.67
C ALA A 210 -7.70 -26.85 -8.45
N PHE A 211 -6.59 -26.17 -8.22
CA PHE A 211 -5.33 -26.49 -8.86
C PHE A 211 -4.83 -27.90 -8.51
N LEU A 212 -4.87 -28.28 -7.23
CA LEU A 212 -4.46 -29.62 -6.77
C LEU A 212 -5.35 -30.74 -7.31
N ALA A 213 -6.62 -30.46 -7.56
CA ALA A 213 -7.54 -31.41 -8.19
C ALA A 213 -7.21 -31.65 -9.67
N ALA A 214 -6.80 -30.59 -10.38
CA ALA A 214 -6.52 -30.63 -11.81
C ALA A 214 -5.05 -31.04 -12.14
N HIS A 215 -4.09 -30.68 -11.28
CA HIS A 215 -2.65 -30.82 -11.53
C HIS A 215 -1.96 -31.50 -10.35
N ARG A 216 -1.68 -32.81 -10.46
CA ARG A 216 -1.01 -33.59 -9.42
C ARG A 216 0.50 -33.42 -9.36
N ASP A 217 1.04 -32.75 -10.35
CA ASP A 217 2.48 -32.55 -10.58
C ASP A 217 2.96 -31.14 -10.20
N ILE A 218 2.12 -30.31 -9.57
CA ILE A 218 2.53 -29.03 -8.98
C ILE A 218 3.59 -29.29 -7.91
N ASN A 219 4.75 -28.65 -8.03
CA ASN A 219 5.83 -28.72 -7.05
C ASN A 219 6.31 -27.35 -6.54
N VAL A 220 5.77 -26.26 -7.10
CA VAL A 220 6.00 -24.89 -6.65
C VAL A 220 4.69 -24.11 -6.65
N LEU A 221 4.46 -23.33 -5.59
CA LEU A 221 3.43 -22.30 -5.51
C LEU A 221 4.10 -20.92 -5.50
N TYR A 222 3.74 -20.07 -6.44
CA TYR A 222 4.01 -18.63 -6.41
C TYR A 222 2.73 -17.89 -6.04
N ALA A 223 2.65 -17.36 -4.84
CA ALA A 223 1.54 -16.55 -4.37
C ALA A 223 1.94 -15.07 -4.37
N HIS A 224 1.12 -14.23 -5.00
CA HIS A 224 1.40 -12.79 -5.08
C HIS A 224 1.24 -12.08 -3.73
N ASN A 225 0.70 -12.76 -2.69
CA ASN A 225 0.76 -12.25 -1.32
C ASN A 225 0.66 -13.35 -0.27
N ASP A 226 0.94 -12.97 0.98
CA ASP A 226 0.97 -13.87 2.14
C ASP A 226 -0.40 -14.46 2.47
N ASP A 227 -1.48 -13.69 2.41
CA ASP A 227 -2.81 -14.21 2.73
C ASP A 227 -3.23 -15.31 1.77
N MET A 228 -2.97 -15.17 0.47
CA MET A 228 -3.20 -16.26 -0.49
C MET A 228 -2.31 -17.48 -0.22
N ALA A 229 -1.03 -17.27 0.11
CA ALA A 229 -0.11 -18.35 0.48
C ALA A 229 -0.60 -19.12 1.72
N LEU A 230 -1.04 -18.40 2.76
CA LEU A 230 -1.58 -18.99 3.99
C LEU A 230 -2.88 -19.76 3.75
N GLY A 231 -3.71 -19.28 2.83
CA GLY A 231 -4.89 -20.00 2.37
C GLY A 231 -4.53 -21.28 1.61
N ALA A 232 -3.55 -21.19 0.71
CA ALA A 232 -3.07 -22.32 -0.08
C ALA A 232 -2.41 -23.40 0.79
N ILE A 233 -1.70 -23.03 1.86
CA ILE A 233 -1.14 -23.97 2.84
C ILE A 233 -2.23 -24.89 3.39
N GLN A 234 -3.41 -24.35 3.74
CA GLN A 234 -4.52 -25.15 4.23
C GLN A 234 -5.01 -26.16 3.17
N ALA A 235 -5.12 -25.73 1.91
CA ALA A 235 -5.52 -26.62 0.81
C ALA A 235 -4.51 -27.74 0.55
N ILE A 236 -3.20 -27.43 0.65
CA ILE A 236 -2.11 -28.38 0.48
C ILE A 236 -2.14 -29.44 1.61
N GLU A 237 -2.31 -29.01 2.86
CA GLU A 237 -2.43 -29.91 4.02
C GLU A 237 -3.68 -30.79 3.93
N GLU A 238 -4.84 -30.24 3.52
CA GLU A 238 -6.08 -31.00 3.31
C GLU A 238 -5.95 -32.05 2.20
N ALA A 239 -5.09 -31.80 1.20
CA ALA A 239 -4.75 -32.78 0.17
C ALA A 239 -3.75 -33.85 0.63
N GLY A 240 -3.30 -33.83 1.89
CA GLY A 240 -2.32 -34.76 2.45
C GLY A 240 -0.88 -34.47 2.03
N LEU A 241 -0.60 -33.31 1.45
CA LEU A 241 0.72 -32.87 1.04
C LEU A 241 1.37 -31.98 2.11
N LYS A 242 2.69 -31.86 2.06
CA LYS A 242 3.48 -31.06 3.01
C LYS A 242 3.88 -29.73 2.38
N PRO A 243 3.26 -28.57 2.77
CA PRO A 243 3.68 -27.26 2.30
C PRO A 243 5.14 -27.01 2.68
N GLY A 244 5.86 -26.32 1.82
CA GLY A 244 7.30 -26.05 1.97
C GLY A 244 8.21 -27.24 1.65
N LYS A 245 7.67 -28.46 1.51
CA LYS A 245 8.44 -29.70 1.22
C LYS A 245 8.00 -30.33 -0.09
N ASP A 246 6.76 -30.83 -0.17
CA ASP A 246 6.23 -31.44 -1.38
C ASP A 246 5.90 -30.35 -2.43
N ILE A 247 5.45 -29.19 -1.96
CA ILE A 247 5.24 -27.99 -2.77
C ILE A 247 6.02 -26.84 -2.12
N LYS A 248 7.06 -26.33 -2.79
CA LYS A 248 7.77 -25.13 -2.36
C LYS A 248 6.85 -23.92 -2.48
N ILE A 249 6.87 -23.04 -1.49
CA ILE A 249 6.00 -21.86 -1.45
C ILE A 249 6.83 -20.58 -1.45
N ILE A 250 6.56 -19.72 -2.43
CA ILE A 250 7.10 -18.39 -2.58
C ILE A 250 5.96 -17.41 -2.31
N SER A 251 6.15 -16.47 -1.38
CA SER A 251 5.17 -15.49 -0.98
C SER A 251 5.73 -14.09 -1.02
N ILE A 252 4.85 -13.08 -1.09
CA ILE A 252 5.21 -11.68 -1.02
C ILE A 252 4.35 -11.03 0.06
N ASP A 253 4.84 -10.09 0.79
CA ASP A 253 4.39 -9.10 1.76
C ASP A 253 5.32 -9.04 2.98
N GLY A 254 5.48 -10.12 3.74
CA GLY A 254 6.30 -10.14 4.95
C GLY A 254 5.50 -9.98 6.23
N THR A 255 4.26 -10.44 6.24
CA THR A 255 3.40 -10.42 7.43
C THR A 255 3.90 -11.37 8.51
N ARG A 256 3.55 -11.08 9.77
CA ARG A 256 3.91 -11.92 10.90
C ARG A 256 3.43 -13.37 10.75
N ASP A 257 2.20 -13.57 10.24
CA ASP A 257 1.65 -14.90 10.01
C ASP A 257 2.46 -15.69 8.97
N ALA A 258 2.92 -15.05 7.90
CA ALA A 258 3.77 -15.70 6.89
C ALA A 258 5.16 -16.03 7.45
N PHE A 259 5.75 -15.13 8.25
CA PHE A 259 7.01 -15.43 8.94
C PHE A 259 6.89 -16.57 9.95
N GLN A 260 5.74 -16.68 10.65
CA GLN A 260 5.47 -17.84 11.49
C GLN A 260 5.37 -19.13 10.65
N ALA A 261 4.60 -19.11 9.56
CA ALA A 261 4.50 -20.25 8.65
C ALA A 261 5.87 -20.62 8.02
N MET A 262 6.71 -19.64 7.74
CA MET A 262 8.08 -19.86 7.25
C MET A 262 8.97 -20.47 8.34
N ALA A 263 8.89 -20.03 9.58
CA ALA A 263 9.60 -20.61 10.72
C ALA A 263 9.15 -22.06 11.00
N ASP A 264 7.86 -22.36 10.77
CA ASP A 264 7.29 -23.71 10.85
C ASP A 264 7.66 -24.61 9.65
N GLY A 265 8.40 -24.07 8.67
CA GLY A 265 8.85 -24.82 7.50
C GLY A 265 7.83 -24.97 6.39
N LYS A 266 6.74 -24.17 6.40
CA LYS A 266 5.64 -24.24 5.44
C LYS A 266 5.78 -23.26 4.26
N ILE A 267 6.55 -22.19 4.43
CA ILE A 267 6.92 -21.23 3.38
C ILE A 267 8.44 -21.24 3.22
N ASN A 268 8.95 -21.17 1.99
CA ASN A 268 10.38 -21.27 1.73
C ASN A 268 11.05 -19.90 1.60
N VAL A 269 10.33 -18.91 1.07
CA VAL A 269 10.82 -17.55 0.91
C VAL A 269 9.66 -16.56 0.98
N VAL A 270 9.93 -15.42 1.58
CA VAL A 270 9.05 -14.24 1.58
C VAL A 270 9.83 -13.07 1.02
N VAL A 271 9.32 -12.44 -0.03
CA VAL A 271 9.76 -11.15 -0.52
C VAL A 271 8.97 -10.07 0.21
N GLU A 272 9.66 -9.13 0.82
CA GLU A 272 9.00 -8.07 1.58
C GLU A 272 8.31 -7.08 0.65
N CYS A 273 7.10 -6.67 1.03
CA CYS A 273 6.36 -5.50 0.58
C CYS A 273 5.92 -4.75 1.84
N ASN A 274 6.49 -3.58 2.11
CA ASN A 274 6.34 -2.93 3.41
C ASN A 274 5.03 -2.13 3.50
N PRO A 275 4.08 -2.48 4.42
CA PRO A 275 2.82 -1.75 4.59
C PRO A 275 2.96 -0.44 5.38
N LEU A 276 4.09 -0.18 6.04
CA LEU A 276 4.24 0.91 7.01
C LEU A 276 4.52 2.25 6.32
N LEU A 277 3.68 2.62 5.35
CA LEU A 277 3.82 3.83 4.52
C LEU A 277 3.40 5.12 5.24
N GLY A 278 2.69 5.00 6.36
CA GLY A 278 2.08 6.15 7.05
C GLY A 278 3.04 7.28 7.38
N PRO A 279 4.17 7.03 8.08
CA PRO A 279 5.13 8.09 8.43
C PRO A 279 5.63 8.86 7.22
N LYS A 280 6.02 8.14 6.14
CA LYS A 280 6.52 8.76 4.91
C LYS A 280 5.42 9.50 4.15
N LEU A 281 4.18 8.98 4.13
CA LEU A 281 3.04 9.68 3.55
C LEU A 281 2.77 11.00 4.28
N MET A 282 2.86 11.05 5.61
CA MET A 282 2.65 12.29 6.36
C MET A 282 3.76 13.31 6.12
N GLU A 283 5.01 12.88 5.98
CA GLU A 283 6.14 13.73 5.56
C GLU A 283 5.85 14.36 4.20
N ILE A 284 5.53 13.53 3.20
CA ILE A 284 5.19 13.97 1.84
C ILE A 284 3.99 14.93 1.86
N THR A 285 2.95 14.63 2.64
CA THR A 285 1.77 15.49 2.77
C THR A 285 2.16 16.88 3.26
N LYS A 286 3.02 16.99 4.27
CA LYS A 286 3.54 18.27 4.76
C LYS A 286 4.38 19.01 3.73
N ASP A 287 5.19 18.30 2.95
CA ASP A 287 6.01 18.87 1.88
C ASP A 287 5.13 19.44 0.77
N VAL A 288 4.14 18.69 0.34
CA VAL A 288 3.18 19.10 -0.70
C VAL A 288 2.39 20.34 -0.28
N VAL A 289 1.87 20.37 0.94
CA VAL A 289 1.14 21.54 1.47
C VAL A 289 2.04 22.77 1.58
N ALA A 290 3.31 22.57 1.92
CA ALA A 290 4.30 23.66 2.01
C ALA A 290 4.88 24.09 0.64
N GLY A 291 4.44 23.46 -0.47
CA GLY A 291 4.97 23.73 -1.81
C GLY A 291 6.42 23.28 -2.01
N ARG A 292 6.93 22.36 -1.17
CA ARG A 292 8.29 21.84 -1.31
C ARG A 292 8.37 20.79 -2.44
N PRO A 293 9.50 20.74 -3.16
CA PRO A 293 9.70 19.76 -4.22
C PRO A 293 9.62 18.33 -3.69
N THR A 294 8.89 17.47 -4.40
CA THR A 294 8.73 16.06 -4.06
C THR A 294 9.13 15.20 -5.27
N PRO A 295 9.99 14.18 -5.10
CA PRO A 295 10.33 13.26 -6.18
C PRO A 295 9.09 12.61 -6.77
N LYS A 296 9.07 12.39 -8.08
CA LYS A 296 7.90 11.79 -8.76
C LYS A 296 7.63 10.34 -8.32
N ARG A 297 8.67 9.63 -7.90
CA ARG A 297 8.62 8.25 -7.41
C ARG A 297 9.45 8.12 -6.14
N ILE A 298 8.87 7.51 -5.12
CA ILE A 298 9.54 7.16 -3.87
C ILE A 298 9.32 5.67 -3.67
N VAL A 299 10.41 4.90 -3.74
CA VAL A 299 10.40 3.43 -3.58
C VAL A 299 10.70 3.10 -2.13
N THR A 300 10.01 2.11 -1.58
CA THR A 300 10.28 1.55 -0.26
C THR A 300 11.47 0.61 -0.29
N ASP A 301 12.27 0.60 0.78
CA ASP A 301 13.34 -0.38 0.97
C ASP A 301 12.74 -1.70 1.48
N GLU A 302 13.04 -2.81 0.81
CA GLU A 302 12.42 -4.12 1.05
C GLU A 302 13.43 -5.25 0.88
N GLY A 303 13.29 -6.28 1.72
CA GLY A 303 14.19 -7.43 1.77
C GLY A 303 13.62 -8.69 1.11
N VAL A 304 14.47 -9.73 1.09
CA VAL A 304 14.08 -11.10 0.80
C VAL A 304 14.50 -11.96 1.98
N TYR A 305 13.59 -12.75 2.51
CA TYR A 305 13.82 -13.58 3.69
C TYR A 305 13.60 -15.03 3.35
N THR A 306 14.62 -15.84 3.62
CA THR A 306 14.58 -17.30 3.43
C THR A 306 14.21 -18.00 4.74
N GLN A 307 13.85 -19.27 4.64
CA GLN A 307 13.36 -20.06 5.77
C GLN A 307 14.32 -20.10 6.96
N ASP A 308 15.63 -20.14 6.73
CA ASP A 308 16.68 -20.13 7.78
C ASP A 308 16.74 -18.80 8.54
N GLN A 309 16.27 -17.69 7.95
CA GLN A 309 16.22 -16.37 8.58
C GLN A 309 14.92 -16.13 9.36
N ALA A 310 13.90 -16.95 9.15
CA ALA A 310 12.54 -16.71 9.63
C ALA A 310 12.45 -16.54 11.15
N ALA A 311 13.07 -17.46 11.91
CA ALA A 311 13.02 -17.42 13.37
C ALA A 311 13.68 -16.17 13.97
N ALA A 312 14.75 -15.69 13.35
CA ALA A 312 15.44 -14.47 13.78
C ALA A 312 14.65 -13.20 13.40
N ALA A 313 13.99 -13.20 12.25
CA ALA A 313 13.24 -12.05 11.76
C ALA A 313 11.82 -11.92 12.36
N LEU A 314 11.19 -13.05 12.75
CA LEU A 314 9.82 -13.07 13.29
C LEU A 314 9.55 -12.09 14.45
N PRO A 315 10.44 -11.91 15.45
CA PRO A 315 10.21 -10.95 16.54
C PRO A 315 10.13 -9.49 16.07
N THR A 316 10.71 -9.16 14.93
CA THR A 316 10.72 -7.80 14.37
C THR A 316 9.50 -7.47 13.51
N ARG A 317 8.68 -8.48 13.19
CA ARG A 317 7.47 -8.31 12.37
C ARG A 317 6.33 -7.76 13.21
N THR A 318 5.93 -6.53 12.89
CA THR A 318 4.89 -5.77 13.63
C THR A 318 3.54 -5.76 12.93
N TYR A 319 3.42 -6.45 11.80
CA TYR A 319 2.21 -6.51 10.97
C TYR A 319 1.95 -7.91 10.42
#